data_314b361078a24621101a3adde133d393
#
_entry.id   314b361078a24621101a3adde133d393
#
_cell.length_a   1.000
_cell.length_b   1.000
_cell.length_c   1.000
_cell.angle_alpha   90.00
_cell.angle_beta   90.00
_cell.angle_gamma   90.00
#
_symmetry.space_group_name_H-M   'P 1'
#
loop_
_entity.id
_entity.type
_entity.pdbx_description
1 polymer ?
#
loop_
_entity_poly.entity_id
_entity_poly.type
_entity_poly.pdbx_seq_one_letter_code
_entity_poly.pdbx_strand_id
1 'polypeptide(L)'
;KQNDIYGILMDVIHYQIESYPEDDEKHEELWSIVKAIVWVVKNNWQSPDKGIWEFRQEDRHFTFSKLLCWVAVDRAIKISNLIQGGKSVDKWTALLDEIHHDIMTHAWHDGKQAFTQSYHSEHLDASVLLMEYYGFIDGKNEKYVQTVKAIEKELMHEGLLYRYKNQDDFGLPSSSFTVCTFWFINSLFQIGEKEKSKALFDELLSHSNHL
;
A
#
# COMPACT_ATOMS: atom_id res chain seq x y z
N LYS A 1 6.70 -16.59 0.10
CA LYS A 1 6.59 -15.71 -1.08
C LYS A 1 5.97 -14.40 -0.61
N GLN A 2 6.50 -13.26 -1.05
CA GLN A 2 5.97 -11.92 -0.79
C GLN A 2 5.84 -11.18 -2.12
N ASN A 3 4.63 -10.72 -2.43
CA ASN A 3 4.35 -10.01 -3.69
C ASN A 3 4.44 -8.48 -3.53
N ASP A 4 4.46 -7.98 -2.31
CA ASP A 4 4.60 -6.56 -1.99
C ASP A 4 5.95 -5.96 -2.39
N ILE A 5 7.03 -6.75 -2.37
CA ILE A 5 8.36 -6.29 -2.74
C ILE A 5 8.44 -5.67 -4.15
N TYR A 6 7.63 -6.15 -5.10
CA TYR A 6 7.66 -5.66 -6.48
C TYR A 6 7.22 -4.20 -6.59
N GLY A 7 6.20 -3.81 -5.82
CA GLY A 7 5.74 -2.42 -5.78
C GLY A 7 6.77 -1.49 -5.14
N ILE A 8 7.38 -1.92 -4.04
CA ILE A 8 8.43 -1.15 -3.35
C ILE A 8 9.63 -0.91 -4.27
N LEU A 9 10.13 -1.97 -4.91
CA LEU A 9 11.26 -1.84 -5.85
C LEU A 9 10.91 -0.92 -7.03
N MET A 10 9.72 -1.05 -7.58
CA MET A 10 9.31 -0.24 -8.72
C MET A 10 9.12 1.24 -8.34
N ASP A 11 8.65 1.52 -7.13
CA ASP A 11 8.53 2.89 -6.62
C ASP A 11 9.90 3.55 -6.45
N VAL A 12 10.87 2.82 -5.93
CA VAL A 12 12.28 3.29 -5.83
C VAL A 12 12.89 3.53 -7.22
N ILE A 13 12.67 2.64 -8.19
CA ILE A 13 13.17 2.82 -9.56
C ILE A 13 12.52 4.05 -10.22
N HIS A 14 11.21 4.24 -10.03
CA HIS A 14 10.52 5.42 -10.54
C HIS A 14 11.11 6.71 -9.96
N TYR A 15 11.28 6.76 -8.64
CA TYR A 15 11.91 7.90 -7.95
C TYR A 15 13.33 8.18 -8.45
N GLN A 16 14.14 7.14 -8.68
CA GLN A 16 15.49 7.27 -9.22
C GLN A 16 15.49 7.90 -10.61
N ILE A 17 14.63 7.43 -11.52
CA ILE A 17 14.53 7.95 -12.88
C ILE A 17 14.01 9.39 -12.89
N GLU A 18 13.01 9.69 -12.08
CA GLU A 18 12.45 11.05 -11.96
C GLU A 18 13.45 12.05 -11.39
N SER A 19 14.30 11.61 -10.44
CA SER A 19 15.30 12.46 -9.79
C SER A 19 16.56 12.69 -10.66
N TYR A 20 16.85 11.80 -11.60
CA TYR A 20 18.04 11.86 -12.45
C TYR A 20 17.66 11.65 -13.93
N PRO A 21 16.93 12.60 -14.55
CA PRO A 21 16.37 12.44 -15.90
C PRO A 21 17.40 12.38 -17.02
N GLU A 22 18.64 12.77 -16.76
CA GLU A 22 19.74 12.87 -17.75
C GLU A 22 20.67 11.63 -17.76
N ASP A 23 20.36 10.58 -16.97
CA ASP A 23 21.20 9.38 -16.84
C ASP A 23 20.71 8.25 -17.79
N ASP A 24 20.87 8.48 -19.10
CA ASP A 24 20.36 7.58 -20.15
C ASP A 24 20.92 6.15 -20.05
N GLU A 25 22.20 5.99 -19.69
CA GLU A 25 22.83 4.66 -19.56
C GLU A 25 22.16 3.85 -18.46
N LYS A 26 21.92 4.48 -17.32
CA LYS A 26 21.26 3.84 -16.19
C LYS A 26 19.75 3.58 -16.45
N HIS A 27 19.12 4.45 -17.22
CA HIS A 27 17.74 4.28 -17.64
C HIS A 27 17.54 3.01 -18.49
N GLU A 28 18.45 2.67 -19.39
CA GLU A 28 18.39 1.44 -20.18
C GLU A 28 18.52 0.18 -19.30
N GLU A 29 19.45 0.22 -18.33
CA GLU A 29 19.60 -0.88 -17.36
C GLU A 29 18.33 -1.07 -16.53
N LEU A 30 17.85 0.01 -15.90
CA LEU A 30 16.65 0.01 -15.07
C LEU A 30 15.40 -0.40 -15.87
N TRP A 31 15.30 0.01 -17.15
CA TRP A 31 14.19 -0.39 -18.01
C TRP A 31 14.10 -1.90 -18.21
N SER A 32 15.21 -2.58 -18.25
CA SER A 32 15.24 -4.05 -18.34
C SER A 32 14.71 -4.70 -17.06
N ILE A 33 15.02 -4.12 -15.88
CA ILE A 33 14.50 -4.55 -14.58
C ILE A 33 12.99 -4.27 -14.50
N VAL A 34 12.54 -3.09 -14.92
CA VAL A 34 11.11 -2.72 -14.95
C VAL A 34 10.30 -3.75 -15.74
N LYS A 35 10.74 -4.12 -16.94
CA LYS A 35 10.05 -5.14 -17.74
C LYS A 35 10.00 -6.50 -17.06
N ALA A 36 11.10 -6.90 -16.41
CA ALA A 36 11.17 -8.16 -15.68
C ALA A 36 10.20 -8.17 -14.49
N ILE A 37 10.13 -7.09 -13.71
CA ILE A 37 9.20 -6.96 -12.58
C ILE A 37 7.75 -7.04 -13.07
N VAL A 38 7.37 -6.29 -14.12
CA VAL A 38 6.00 -6.36 -14.67
C VAL A 38 5.66 -7.77 -15.15
N TRP A 39 6.61 -8.47 -15.78
CA TRP A 39 6.41 -9.85 -16.19
C TRP A 39 6.14 -10.78 -14.99
N VAL A 40 6.90 -10.63 -13.92
CA VAL A 40 6.71 -11.42 -12.69
C VAL A 40 5.37 -11.09 -12.05
N VAL A 41 5.02 -9.81 -11.91
CA VAL A 41 3.72 -9.36 -11.38
C VAL A 41 2.60 -9.96 -12.20
N LYS A 42 2.60 -9.81 -13.52
CA LYS A 42 1.57 -10.35 -14.41
C LYS A 42 1.30 -11.84 -14.20
N ASN A 43 2.34 -12.63 -13.93
CA ASN A 43 2.23 -14.08 -13.79
C ASN A 43 1.97 -14.55 -12.34
N ASN A 44 2.01 -13.64 -11.35
CA ASN A 44 1.97 -14.04 -9.95
C ASN A 44 0.99 -13.24 -9.08
N TRP A 45 0.50 -12.06 -9.53
CA TRP A 45 -0.30 -11.19 -8.69
C TRP A 45 -1.59 -11.85 -8.16
N GLN A 46 -2.17 -12.78 -8.93
CA GLN A 46 -3.36 -13.53 -8.53
C GLN A 46 -3.08 -14.60 -7.45
N SER A 47 -1.81 -14.95 -7.22
CA SER A 47 -1.47 -15.93 -6.19
C SER A 47 -1.54 -15.33 -4.79
N PRO A 48 -1.90 -16.12 -3.76
CA PRO A 48 -1.76 -15.72 -2.37
C PRO A 48 -0.28 -15.66 -1.97
N ASP A 49 0.00 -14.95 -0.87
CA ASP A 49 1.34 -14.79 -0.31
C ASP A 49 1.31 -14.67 1.23
N LYS A 50 2.41 -14.18 1.83
CA LYS A 50 2.56 -14.02 3.28
C LYS A 50 2.26 -12.60 3.79
N GLY A 51 2.02 -11.64 2.88
CA GLY A 51 1.77 -10.24 3.21
C GLY A 51 2.98 -9.51 3.82
N ILE A 52 2.82 -8.21 4.07
CA ILE A 52 3.85 -7.35 4.65
C ILE A 52 4.32 -7.79 6.04
N TRP A 53 3.43 -8.44 6.80
CA TRP A 53 3.72 -8.88 8.18
C TRP A 53 4.27 -10.31 8.26
N GLU A 54 4.50 -10.97 7.12
CA GLU A 54 5.11 -12.30 6.99
C GLU A 54 4.38 -13.40 7.78
N PHE A 55 3.06 -13.46 7.66
CA PHE A 55 2.27 -14.55 8.27
C PHE A 55 2.81 -15.92 7.84
N ARG A 56 3.16 -16.78 8.80
CA ARG A 56 3.84 -18.05 8.53
C ARG A 56 2.89 -19.21 8.25
N GLN A 57 1.70 -19.21 8.87
CA GLN A 57 0.77 -20.34 8.83
C GLN A 57 0.09 -20.49 7.47
N GLU A 58 -0.47 -19.41 6.93
CA GLU A 58 -1.28 -19.47 5.71
C GLU A 58 -0.90 -18.40 4.70
N ASP A 59 -0.89 -18.80 3.43
CA ASP A 59 -0.88 -17.85 2.33
C ASP A 59 -2.29 -17.31 2.11
N ARG A 60 -2.43 -15.99 2.02
CA ARG A 60 -3.71 -15.30 1.80
C ARG A 60 -3.59 -14.29 0.68
N HIS A 61 -4.72 -13.85 0.15
CA HIS A 61 -4.77 -12.71 -0.76
C HIS A 61 -4.74 -11.42 0.07
N PHE A 62 -3.56 -11.07 0.59
CA PHE A 62 -3.38 -9.84 1.36
C PHE A 62 -3.62 -8.61 0.50
N THR A 63 -4.50 -7.72 0.96
CA THR A 63 -4.89 -6.50 0.25
C THR A 63 -3.68 -5.62 -0.05
N PHE A 64 -2.75 -5.47 0.90
CA PHE A 64 -1.54 -4.70 0.69
C PHE A 64 -0.61 -5.30 -0.37
N SER A 65 -0.46 -6.63 -0.42
CA SER A 65 0.33 -7.29 -1.48
C SER A 65 -0.26 -7.07 -2.87
N LYS A 66 -1.60 -7.11 -2.99
CA LYS A 66 -2.29 -6.79 -4.25
C LYS A 66 -2.12 -5.32 -4.62
N LEU A 67 -2.24 -4.41 -3.64
CA LEU A 67 -1.96 -2.99 -3.84
C LEU A 67 -0.55 -2.78 -4.39
N LEU A 68 0.47 -3.42 -3.83
CA LEU A 68 1.85 -3.25 -4.28
C LEU A 68 2.11 -3.91 -5.65
N CYS A 69 1.36 -4.94 -6.03
CA CYS A 69 1.34 -5.41 -7.42
C CYS A 69 0.75 -4.36 -8.38
N TRP A 70 -0.31 -3.66 -7.97
CA TRP A 70 -0.87 -2.52 -8.71
C TRP A 70 0.14 -1.38 -8.82
N VAL A 71 0.79 -1.00 -7.71
CA VAL A 71 1.85 0.03 -7.68
C VAL A 71 2.97 -0.29 -8.66
N ALA A 72 3.41 -1.55 -8.70
CA ALA A 72 4.47 -1.97 -9.63
C ALA A 72 4.09 -1.69 -11.10
N VAL A 73 2.84 -1.95 -11.48
CA VAL A 73 2.37 -1.70 -12.85
C VAL A 73 2.16 -0.21 -13.10
N ASP A 74 1.60 0.54 -12.15
CA ASP A 74 1.43 1.99 -12.24
C ASP A 74 2.76 2.71 -12.44
N ARG A 75 3.76 2.38 -11.62
CA ARG A 75 5.10 2.96 -11.74
C ARG A 75 5.78 2.57 -13.05
N ALA A 76 5.59 1.34 -13.53
CA ALA A 76 6.11 0.92 -14.84
C ALA A 76 5.51 1.74 -15.99
N ILE A 77 4.22 2.06 -15.94
CA ILE A 77 3.56 2.95 -16.93
C ILE A 77 4.17 4.36 -16.86
N LYS A 78 4.32 4.93 -15.66
CA LYS A 78 4.94 6.24 -15.46
C LYS A 78 6.38 6.28 -16.00
N ILE A 79 7.18 5.27 -15.66
CA ILE A 79 8.55 5.11 -16.16
C ILE A 79 8.57 5.00 -17.70
N SER A 80 7.68 4.20 -18.30
CA SER A 80 7.58 4.08 -19.75
C SER A 80 7.30 5.42 -20.44
N ASN A 81 6.46 6.25 -19.84
CA ASN A 81 6.19 7.60 -20.36
C ASN A 81 7.41 8.51 -20.26
N LEU A 82 8.20 8.42 -19.18
CA LEU A 82 9.38 9.25 -18.98
C LEU A 82 10.52 8.90 -19.95
N ILE A 83 10.84 7.61 -20.13
CA ILE A 83 12.08 7.20 -20.82
C ILE A 83 11.85 6.43 -22.12
N GLN A 84 10.63 6.01 -22.46
CA GLN A 84 10.35 5.18 -23.64
C GLN A 84 9.23 5.72 -24.55
N GLY A 85 8.76 6.94 -24.30
CA GLY A 85 7.66 7.53 -25.06
C GLY A 85 6.37 6.71 -25.04
N GLY A 86 6.13 5.98 -23.95
CA GLY A 86 4.88 5.25 -23.71
C GLY A 86 4.70 3.93 -24.48
N LYS A 87 5.76 3.31 -24.99
CA LYS A 87 5.68 2.12 -25.87
C LYS A 87 4.95 0.88 -25.31
N SER A 88 4.79 0.75 -24.00
CA SER A 88 4.16 -0.44 -23.38
C SER A 88 2.88 -0.10 -22.62
N VAL A 89 2.45 1.15 -22.66
CA VAL A 89 1.36 1.68 -21.82
C VAL A 89 0.06 0.90 -22.01
N ASP A 90 -0.40 0.70 -23.24
CA ASP A 90 -1.71 0.05 -23.50
C ASP A 90 -1.82 -1.35 -22.87
N LYS A 91 -0.76 -2.15 -22.95
CA LYS A 91 -0.74 -3.51 -22.41
C LYS A 91 -0.73 -3.53 -20.89
N TRP A 92 -0.03 -2.57 -20.28
CA TRP A 92 0.09 -2.49 -18.84
C TRP A 92 -1.11 -1.81 -18.20
N THR A 93 -1.78 -0.90 -18.91
CA THR A 93 -3.04 -0.29 -18.46
C THR A 93 -4.12 -1.34 -18.26
N ALA A 94 -4.28 -2.28 -19.19
CA ALA A 94 -5.25 -3.36 -19.02
C ALA A 94 -4.96 -4.22 -17.76
N LEU A 95 -3.69 -4.50 -17.46
CA LEU A 95 -3.30 -5.21 -16.24
C LEU A 95 -3.53 -4.36 -14.98
N LEU A 96 -3.23 -3.06 -15.05
CA LEU A 96 -3.48 -2.11 -13.97
C LEU A 96 -4.96 -2.07 -13.59
N ASP A 97 -5.84 -1.96 -14.60
CA ASP A 97 -7.29 -1.91 -14.42
C ASP A 97 -7.82 -3.23 -13.86
N GLU A 98 -7.29 -4.37 -14.32
CA GLU A 98 -7.66 -5.69 -13.80
C GLU A 98 -7.34 -5.81 -12.31
N ILE A 99 -6.11 -5.45 -11.89
CA ILE A 99 -5.71 -5.51 -10.49
C ILE A 99 -6.52 -4.51 -9.64
N HIS A 100 -6.76 -3.29 -10.15
CA HIS A 100 -7.56 -2.30 -9.45
C HIS A 100 -8.98 -2.81 -9.21
N HIS A 101 -9.63 -3.33 -10.24
CA HIS A 101 -10.99 -3.87 -10.14
C HIS A 101 -11.07 -5.03 -9.13
N ASP A 102 -10.10 -5.92 -9.17
CA ASP A 102 -10.02 -7.08 -8.26
C ASP A 102 -9.93 -6.64 -6.79
N ILE A 103 -9.04 -5.68 -6.48
CA ILE A 103 -8.90 -5.13 -5.11
C ILE A 103 -10.22 -4.45 -4.68
N MET A 104 -10.78 -3.59 -5.52
CA MET A 104 -12.01 -2.85 -5.20
C MET A 104 -13.22 -3.76 -4.96
N THR A 105 -13.20 -4.96 -5.56
CA THR A 105 -14.27 -5.96 -5.46
C THR A 105 -14.08 -6.87 -4.25
N HIS A 106 -12.86 -7.38 -4.01
CA HIS A 106 -12.64 -8.46 -3.06
C HIS A 106 -12.07 -8.01 -1.71
N ALA A 107 -11.41 -6.84 -1.65
CA ALA A 107 -10.87 -6.32 -0.39
C ALA A 107 -11.88 -5.51 0.42
N TRP A 108 -12.98 -5.07 -0.20
CA TRP A 108 -14.03 -4.33 0.49
C TRP A 108 -14.96 -5.25 1.28
N HIS A 109 -15.22 -4.91 2.55
CA HIS A 109 -16.13 -5.64 3.41
C HIS A 109 -17.32 -4.75 3.82
N ASP A 110 -18.51 -5.07 3.32
CA ASP A 110 -19.72 -4.25 3.53
C ASP A 110 -20.10 -4.12 5.02
N GLY A 111 -19.98 -5.18 5.81
CA GLY A 111 -20.30 -5.14 7.24
C GLY A 111 -19.34 -4.28 8.07
N LYS A 112 -18.08 -4.16 7.66
CA LYS A 112 -17.07 -3.29 8.27
C LYS A 112 -17.06 -1.89 7.67
N GLN A 113 -17.63 -1.73 6.48
CA GLN A 113 -17.51 -0.51 5.67
C GLN A 113 -16.05 -0.09 5.52
N ALA A 114 -15.17 -1.06 5.18
CA ALA A 114 -13.73 -0.85 5.10
C ALA A 114 -13.04 -1.84 4.15
N PHE A 115 -11.91 -1.45 3.62
CA PHE A 115 -10.94 -2.39 3.07
C PHE A 115 -10.30 -3.18 4.20
N THR A 116 -10.19 -4.49 4.01
CA THR A 116 -9.71 -5.44 5.03
C THR A 116 -8.30 -5.93 4.76
N GLN A 117 -7.69 -6.60 5.74
CA GLN A 117 -6.33 -7.13 5.69
C GLN A 117 -6.11 -8.06 4.49
N SER A 118 -7.06 -8.93 4.22
CA SER A 118 -7.04 -9.87 3.10
C SER A 118 -8.44 -10.07 2.55
N TYR A 119 -8.55 -10.57 1.34
CA TYR A 119 -9.82 -10.83 0.68
C TYR A 119 -10.71 -11.74 1.54
N HIS A 120 -12.00 -11.40 1.59
CA HIS A 120 -13.03 -12.13 2.36
C HIS A 120 -12.75 -12.20 3.87
N SER A 121 -11.88 -11.37 4.41
CA SER A 121 -11.58 -11.25 5.84
C SER A 121 -12.43 -10.16 6.49
N GLU A 122 -12.68 -10.28 7.79
CA GLU A 122 -13.28 -9.23 8.62
C GLU A 122 -12.21 -8.40 9.39
N HIS A 123 -10.94 -8.78 9.27
CA HIS A 123 -9.86 -8.14 10.02
C HIS A 123 -9.37 -6.87 9.31
N LEU A 124 -9.19 -5.81 10.08
CA LEU A 124 -8.59 -4.56 9.62
C LEU A 124 -7.08 -4.61 9.75
N ASP A 125 -6.41 -3.84 8.90
CA ASP A 125 -4.95 -3.75 8.84
C ASP A 125 -4.53 -2.31 8.51
N ALA A 126 -3.57 -1.79 9.26
CA ALA A 126 -3.08 -0.43 9.05
C ALA A 126 -2.41 -0.22 7.68
N SER A 127 -1.91 -1.28 7.04
CA SER A 127 -1.24 -1.16 5.73
C SER A 127 -2.18 -0.69 4.61
N VAL A 128 -3.51 -0.91 4.74
CA VAL A 128 -4.46 -0.40 3.74
C VAL A 128 -4.61 1.13 3.75
N LEU A 129 -4.16 1.80 4.81
CA LEU A 129 -4.06 3.27 4.85
C LEU A 129 -3.14 3.82 3.76
N LEU A 130 -2.19 3.01 3.28
CA LEU A 130 -1.26 3.40 2.22
C LEU A 130 -1.86 3.41 0.81
N MET A 131 -3.13 3.01 0.64
CA MET A 131 -3.80 3.05 -0.67
C MET A 131 -3.80 4.46 -1.29
N GLU A 132 -4.04 5.48 -0.49
CA GLU A 132 -4.01 6.88 -0.95
C GLU A 132 -2.56 7.34 -1.23
N TYR A 133 -1.63 7.05 -0.34
CA TYR A 133 -0.22 7.39 -0.49
C TYR A 133 0.37 6.90 -1.83
N TYR A 134 0.03 5.70 -2.25
CA TYR A 134 0.45 5.15 -3.54
C TYR A 134 -0.37 5.66 -4.74
N GLY A 135 -1.44 6.41 -4.51
CA GLY A 135 -2.32 6.94 -5.55
C GLY A 135 -3.32 5.93 -6.11
N PHE A 136 -3.58 4.83 -5.37
CA PHE A 136 -4.57 3.83 -5.76
C PHE A 136 -6.01 4.35 -5.63
N ILE A 137 -6.26 5.17 -4.64
CA ILE A 137 -7.58 5.75 -4.33
C ILE A 137 -7.42 7.20 -3.89
N ASP A 138 -8.39 8.04 -4.22
CA ASP A 138 -8.42 9.43 -3.76
C ASP A 138 -8.77 9.51 -2.28
N GLY A 139 -8.10 10.40 -1.53
CA GLY A 139 -8.34 10.61 -0.10
C GLY A 139 -9.77 11.03 0.27
N LYS A 140 -10.54 11.58 -0.69
CA LYS A 140 -11.94 11.96 -0.52
C LYS A 140 -12.92 10.87 -0.96
N ASN A 141 -12.41 9.75 -1.48
CA ASN A 141 -13.26 8.62 -1.84
C ASN A 141 -13.98 8.09 -0.59
N GLU A 142 -15.28 7.89 -0.68
CA GLU A 142 -16.11 7.48 0.46
C GLU A 142 -15.63 6.17 1.10
N LYS A 143 -15.26 5.17 0.30
CA LYS A 143 -14.75 3.90 0.82
C LYS A 143 -13.44 4.08 1.59
N TYR A 144 -12.54 4.97 1.11
CA TYR A 144 -11.31 5.25 1.82
C TYR A 144 -11.56 5.99 3.14
N VAL A 145 -12.41 7.02 3.12
CA VAL A 145 -12.81 7.76 4.33
C VAL A 145 -13.42 6.83 5.38
N GLN A 146 -14.29 5.92 4.97
CA GLN A 146 -14.90 4.92 5.86
C GLN A 146 -13.85 3.95 6.39
N THR A 147 -12.90 3.50 5.56
CA THR A 147 -11.79 2.64 5.99
C THR A 147 -10.94 3.30 7.06
N VAL A 148 -10.54 4.57 6.87
CA VAL A 148 -9.77 5.32 7.86
C VAL A 148 -10.51 5.41 9.20
N LYS A 149 -11.83 5.70 9.18
CA LYS A 149 -12.66 5.75 10.40
C LYS A 149 -12.82 4.38 11.08
N ALA A 150 -12.97 3.32 10.30
CA ALA A 150 -13.06 1.97 10.84
C ALA A 150 -11.74 1.54 11.51
N ILE A 151 -10.61 1.84 10.88
CA ILE A 151 -9.27 1.57 11.41
C ILE A 151 -9.05 2.36 12.72
N GLU A 152 -9.40 3.63 12.74
CA GLU A 152 -9.34 4.42 13.98
C GLU A 152 -10.12 3.76 15.11
N LYS A 153 -11.37 3.43 14.86
CA LYS A 153 -12.27 2.84 15.86
C LYS A 153 -11.76 1.50 16.39
N GLU A 154 -11.16 0.67 15.55
CA GLU A 154 -10.79 -0.70 15.91
C GLU A 154 -9.32 -0.82 16.34
N LEU A 155 -8.40 -0.12 15.66
CA LEU A 155 -6.96 -0.31 15.85
C LEU A 155 -6.29 0.76 16.72
N MET A 156 -6.94 1.91 16.96
CA MET A 156 -6.37 2.97 17.81
C MET A 156 -6.48 2.60 19.30
N HIS A 157 -5.41 2.88 20.05
CA HIS A 157 -5.36 2.71 21.49
C HIS A 157 -4.36 3.72 22.08
N GLU A 158 -4.82 4.57 22.99
CA GLU A 158 -3.98 5.56 23.69
C GLU A 158 -3.10 6.41 22.75
N GLY A 159 -3.68 6.93 21.67
CA GLY A 159 -2.96 7.77 20.69
C GLY A 159 -2.04 7.00 19.73
N LEU A 160 -1.94 5.68 19.84
CA LEU A 160 -1.08 4.85 18.99
C LEU A 160 -1.87 3.80 18.23
N LEU A 161 -1.46 3.47 17.01
CA LEU A 161 -2.13 2.52 16.14
C LEU A 161 -1.48 1.13 16.18
N TYR A 162 -2.32 0.09 16.36
CA TYR A 162 -1.90 -1.28 16.11
C TYR A 162 -1.80 -1.54 14.62
N ARG A 163 -0.89 -2.45 14.21
CA ARG A 163 -0.82 -2.92 12.82
C ARG A 163 -2.09 -3.69 12.41
N TYR A 164 -2.61 -4.53 13.32
CA TYR A 164 -3.87 -5.28 13.29
C TYR A 164 -4.17 -5.81 14.70
N LYS A 165 -5.36 -6.38 14.91
CA LYS A 165 -5.76 -6.95 16.22
C LYS A 165 -6.24 -8.39 16.13
N ASN A 166 -5.98 -9.10 15.03
CA ASN A 166 -6.23 -10.53 14.93
C ASN A 166 -5.02 -11.35 15.39
N GLN A 167 -5.27 -12.60 15.72
CA GLN A 167 -4.22 -13.55 16.11
C GLN A 167 -3.29 -13.83 14.93
N ASP A 168 -2.00 -13.81 15.19
CA ASP A 168 -0.93 -14.20 14.28
C ASP A 168 -0.15 -15.41 14.81
N ASP A 169 1.00 -15.71 14.22
CA ASP A 169 1.87 -16.82 14.62
C ASP A 169 2.44 -16.69 16.04
N PHE A 170 2.38 -15.52 16.63
CA PHE A 170 2.88 -15.18 17.97
C PHE A 170 1.77 -14.88 18.98
N GLY A 171 0.51 -14.99 18.57
CA GLY A 171 -0.64 -14.68 19.39
C GLY A 171 -1.32 -13.37 18.99
N LEU A 172 -2.01 -12.73 19.95
CA LEU A 172 -2.60 -11.40 19.72
C LEU A 172 -1.53 -10.32 19.87
N PRO A 173 -1.46 -9.34 18.96
CA PRO A 173 -0.55 -8.21 19.11
C PRO A 173 -0.80 -7.49 20.44
N SER A 174 0.25 -7.33 21.23
CA SER A 174 0.21 -6.70 22.57
C SER A 174 0.68 -5.25 22.56
N SER A 175 1.22 -4.76 21.44
CA SER A 175 1.77 -3.41 21.31
C SER A 175 1.38 -2.76 19.99
N SER A 176 1.23 -1.43 20.02
CA SER A 176 1.09 -0.58 18.85
C SER A 176 2.38 -0.58 18.01
N PHE A 177 2.29 -0.10 16.79
CA PHE A 177 3.43 0.03 15.90
C PHE A 177 3.49 1.47 15.36
N THR A 178 4.47 2.23 15.83
CA THR A 178 4.56 3.68 15.61
C THR A 178 4.46 4.10 14.15
N VAL A 179 5.04 3.33 13.23
CA VAL A 179 4.94 3.63 11.78
C VAL A 179 3.50 3.63 11.30
N CYS A 180 2.65 2.74 11.84
CA CYS A 180 1.21 2.72 11.50
C CYS A 180 0.50 3.98 11.98
N THR A 181 0.93 4.56 13.11
CA THR A 181 0.41 5.83 13.60
C THR A 181 0.76 6.97 12.63
N PHE A 182 1.97 7.00 12.06
CA PHE A 182 2.33 7.98 11.02
C PHE A 182 1.50 7.80 9.74
N TRP A 183 1.23 6.57 9.32
CA TRP A 183 0.34 6.32 8.18
C TRP A 183 -1.07 6.85 8.45
N PHE A 184 -1.57 6.65 9.66
CA PHE A 184 -2.88 7.14 10.06
C PHE A 184 -2.95 8.67 10.12
N ILE A 185 -1.92 9.34 10.66
CA ILE A 185 -1.80 10.81 10.67
C ILE A 185 -1.88 11.37 9.24
N ASN A 186 -1.13 10.76 8.31
CA ASN A 186 -1.21 11.15 6.90
C ASN A 186 -2.61 10.94 6.33
N SER A 187 -3.22 9.80 6.59
CA SER A 187 -4.58 9.49 6.13
C SER A 187 -5.62 10.47 6.66
N LEU A 188 -5.51 10.88 7.93
CA LEU A 188 -6.38 11.92 8.51
C LEU A 188 -6.26 13.25 7.74
N PHE A 189 -5.02 13.64 7.40
CA PHE A 189 -4.79 14.85 6.62
C PHE A 189 -5.45 14.76 5.24
N GLN A 190 -5.32 13.65 4.56
CA GLN A 190 -5.85 13.42 3.21
C GLN A 190 -7.38 13.38 3.16
N ILE A 191 -8.03 12.81 4.18
CA ILE A 191 -9.50 12.82 4.28
C ILE A 191 -10.06 14.17 4.74
N GLY A 192 -9.21 15.17 5.08
CA GLY A 192 -9.59 16.51 5.46
C GLY A 192 -9.65 16.77 6.98
N GLU A 193 -9.36 15.80 7.83
CA GLU A 193 -9.32 15.89 9.29
C GLU A 193 -8.00 16.53 9.79
N LYS A 194 -7.66 17.71 9.25
CA LYS A 194 -6.33 18.35 9.39
C LYS A 194 -5.97 18.68 10.84
N GLU A 195 -6.93 19.21 11.60
CA GLU A 195 -6.69 19.57 13.01
C GLU A 195 -6.41 18.33 13.87
N LYS A 196 -7.14 17.26 13.61
CA LYS A 196 -6.94 15.98 14.28
C LYS A 196 -5.60 15.35 13.90
N SER A 197 -5.26 15.39 12.61
CA SER A 197 -3.96 14.94 12.10
C SER A 197 -2.82 15.67 12.82
N LYS A 198 -2.90 17.00 12.91
CA LYS A 198 -1.89 17.82 13.59
C LYS A 198 -1.80 17.50 15.07
N ALA A 199 -2.93 17.44 15.77
CA ALA A 199 -2.96 17.14 17.20
C ALA A 199 -2.31 15.79 17.53
N LEU A 200 -2.65 14.75 16.75
CA LEU A 200 -2.06 13.43 16.93
C LEU A 200 -0.56 13.40 16.60
N PHE A 201 -0.13 14.17 15.59
CA PHE A 201 1.30 14.30 15.26
C PHE A 201 2.07 14.99 16.39
N ASP A 202 1.55 16.10 16.94
CA ASP A 202 2.18 16.81 18.06
C ASP A 202 2.27 15.91 19.32
N GLU A 203 1.23 15.12 19.60
CA GLU A 203 1.22 14.12 20.67
C GLU A 203 2.31 13.07 20.44
N LEU A 204 2.40 12.49 19.23
CA LEU A 204 3.40 11.50 18.89
C LEU A 204 4.83 12.03 19.03
N LEU A 205 5.08 13.29 18.65
CA LEU A 205 6.37 13.95 18.83
C LEU A 205 6.75 14.10 20.30
N SER A 206 5.77 14.24 21.22
CA SER A 206 6.06 14.35 22.65
C SER A 206 6.70 13.09 23.25
N HIS A 207 6.57 11.96 22.57
CA HIS A 207 7.24 10.69 22.92
C HIS A 207 8.65 10.54 22.34
N SER A 208 9.11 11.52 21.54
CA SER A 208 10.47 11.50 20.99
C SER A 208 11.52 11.71 22.09
N ASN A 209 12.63 10.98 21.99
CA ASN A 209 13.80 11.22 22.81
C ASN A 209 14.71 12.28 22.14
N HIS A 210 15.74 12.72 22.85
CA HIS A 210 16.66 13.77 22.42
C HIS A 210 17.81 13.24 21.52
N LEU A 211 17.62 12.12 20.82
CA LEU A 211 18.61 11.55 19.90
C LEU A 211 18.45 12.12 18.50
#